data_b3c7e4699879a5e443f819496383d707
#
_entry.id   b3c7e4699879a5e443f819496383d707
#
_cell.length_a   1.000
_cell.length_b   1.000
_cell.length_c   1.000
_cell.angle_alpha   90.00
_cell.angle_beta   90.00
_cell.angle_gamma   90.00
#
_symmetry.space_group_name_H-M   'P 1'
#
loop_
_entity.id
_entity.type
_entity.pdbx_description
1 polymer ?
#
loop_
_entity_poly.entity_id
_entity_poly.type
_entity_poly.pdbx_seq_one_letter_code
_entity_poly.pdbx_strand_id
1 'polypeptide(L)'
;MQLQNNRLEQKLSEHHLPNHWQAILKPRSGDKSHSLQRVVELNTELAAITYDLIQQHQPFAVLGGDHSCAIGTWSGVAAALAQQQNGELGLIWIDAHMDSHTFETTATGNIHGMPLATLLGYGDTTLTQIAIPRPKINPKRLVLIGTRSFETEEEKLLQRLGVRIYTMQAIVQRGLDTVFSEAIAY
;
A
#
# COMPACT_ATOMS: atom_id res chain seq x y z
N MET A 1 10.64 10.32 -14.47
CA MET A 1 11.79 10.86 -15.22
C MET A 1 13.13 10.74 -14.47
N GLN A 2 13.29 11.14 -13.21
CA GLN A 2 14.58 11.00 -12.50
C GLN A 2 15.05 9.53 -12.37
N LEU A 3 14.20 8.58 -12.09
CA LEU A 3 14.57 7.16 -11.96
C LEU A 3 15.03 6.54 -13.29
N GLN A 4 14.39 6.91 -14.41
CA GLN A 4 14.86 6.50 -15.74
C GLN A 4 16.24 7.07 -16.07
N ASN A 5 16.49 8.34 -15.70
CA ASN A 5 17.79 8.98 -15.90
C ASN A 5 18.90 8.42 -15.01
N ASN A 6 18.56 7.73 -13.90
CA ASN A 6 19.51 7.14 -12.95
C ASN A 6 19.98 5.74 -13.35
N ARG A 7 19.72 5.28 -14.57
CA ARG A 7 20.13 3.96 -15.08
C ARG A 7 19.66 2.80 -14.18
N LEU A 8 18.44 2.92 -13.60
CA LEU A 8 17.89 1.88 -12.73
C LEU A 8 17.83 0.54 -13.45
N GLU A 9 17.33 0.50 -14.68
CA GLU A 9 17.26 -0.72 -15.49
C GLU A 9 18.63 -1.37 -15.68
N GLN A 10 19.66 -0.57 -15.96
CA GLN A 10 21.02 -1.07 -16.07
C GLN A 10 21.49 -1.70 -14.76
N LYS A 11 21.27 -1.04 -13.62
CA LYS A 11 21.63 -1.56 -12.30
C LYS A 11 20.89 -2.84 -11.96
N LEU A 12 19.60 -2.92 -12.27
CA LEU A 12 18.82 -4.13 -12.06
C LEU A 12 19.34 -5.29 -12.93
N SER A 13 19.72 -5.01 -14.19
CA SER A 13 20.35 -5.99 -15.07
C SER A 13 21.69 -6.51 -14.53
N GLU A 14 22.51 -5.63 -14.01
CA GLU A 14 23.81 -5.99 -13.39
C GLU A 14 23.63 -7.00 -12.23
N HIS A 15 22.46 -6.97 -11.58
CA HIS A 15 22.09 -7.87 -10.50
C HIS A 15 21.17 -9.03 -10.96
N HIS A 16 21.03 -9.26 -12.26
CA HIS A 16 20.14 -10.27 -12.85
C HIS A 16 18.68 -10.17 -12.41
N LEU A 17 18.20 -8.97 -12.08
CA LEU A 17 16.81 -8.70 -11.72
C LEU A 17 15.98 -8.31 -12.95
N PRO A 18 14.67 -8.66 -12.98
CA PRO A 18 13.76 -8.19 -14.02
C PRO A 18 13.75 -6.66 -14.08
N ASN A 19 13.78 -6.08 -15.27
CA ASN A 19 14.10 -4.66 -15.42
C ASN A 19 13.41 -3.98 -16.60
N HIS A 20 12.17 -4.29 -16.85
CA HIS A 20 11.38 -3.53 -17.81
C HIS A 20 10.26 -2.75 -17.12
N TRP A 21 9.99 -1.55 -17.61
CA TRP A 21 8.87 -0.75 -17.16
C TRP A 21 7.57 -1.24 -17.80
N GLN A 22 6.68 -1.81 -17.00
CA GLN A 22 5.34 -2.18 -17.47
C GLN A 22 4.51 -0.94 -17.80
N ALA A 23 4.58 0.08 -16.94
CA ALA A 23 3.91 1.36 -17.13
C ALA A 23 4.64 2.48 -16.39
N ILE A 24 4.43 3.71 -16.86
CA ILE A 24 4.88 4.94 -16.18
C ILE A 24 3.67 5.86 -16.07
N LEU A 25 3.07 5.88 -14.90
CA LEU A 25 1.91 6.71 -14.62
C LEU A 25 2.35 8.12 -14.24
N LYS A 26 1.60 9.11 -14.72
CA LYS A 26 1.81 10.53 -14.38
C LYS A 26 0.49 11.16 -13.98
N PRO A 27 0.45 11.91 -12.87
CA PRO A 27 -0.73 12.65 -12.52
C PRO A 27 -1.05 13.66 -13.63
N ARG A 28 -2.33 13.88 -13.91
CA ARG A 28 -2.75 14.93 -14.83
C ARG A 28 -2.33 16.29 -14.25
N SER A 29 -1.93 17.22 -15.12
CA SER A 29 -1.59 18.59 -14.72
C SER A 29 -2.82 19.29 -14.14
N GLY A 30 -2.65 20.01 -13.04
CA GLY A 30 -3.72 20.74 -12.37
C GLY A 30 -3.22 21.35 -11.05
N ASP A 31 -4.02 22.21 -10.45
CA ASP A 31 -3.68 22.83 -9.18
C ASP A 31 -3.92 21.86 -7.98
N LYS A 32 -3.54 22.31 -6.78
CA LYS A 32 -3.67 21.50 -5.55
C LYS A 32 -5.11 21.29 -5.11
N SER A 33 -6.08 22.07 -5.61
CA SER A 33 -7.50 21.99 -5.22
C SER A 33 -8.16 20.66 -5.64
N HIS A 34 -7.58 19.96 -6.61
CA HIS A 34 -8.07 18.68 -7.13
C HIS A 34 -7.17 17.48 -6.73
N SER A 35 -6.47 17.57 -5.60
CA SER A 35 -5.51 16.54 -5.18
C SER A 35 -6.16 15.17 -5.00
N LEU A 36 -7.32 15.09 -4.33
CA LEU A 36 -8.06 13.84 -4.14
C LEU A 36 -8.45 13.19 -5.47
N GLN A 37 -9.05 13.96 -6.37
CA GLN A 37 -9.46 13.44 -7.68
C GLN A 37 -8.28 12.87 -8.47
N ARG A 38 -7.14 13.56 -8.47
CA ARG A 38 -5.93 13.08 -9.17
C ARG A 38 -5.35 11.82 -8.53
N VAL A 39 -5.39 11.71 -7.20
CA VAL A 39 -4.99 10.49 -6.50
C VAL A 39 -5.92 9.34 -6.85
N VAL A 40 -7.24 9.58 -6.89
CA VAL A 40 -8.23 8.57 -7.30
C VAL A 40 -7.99 8.11 -8.74
N GLU A 41 -7.82 9.04 -9.70
CA GLU A 41 -7.58 8.72 -11.10
C GLU A 41 -6.31 7.87 -11.27
N LEU A 42 -5.20 8.31 -10.67
CA LEU A 42 -3.92 7.60 -10.75
C LEU A 42 -3.99 6.20 -10.12
N ASN A 43 -4.62 6.09 -8.96
CA ASN A 43 -4.76 4.82 -8.27
C ASN A 43 -5.74 3.87 -8.98
N THR A 44 -6.75 4.40 -9.66
CA THR A 44 -7.64 3.59 -10.49
C THR A 44 -6.89 2.97 -11.68
N GLU A 45 -6.05 3.76 -12.35
CA GLU A 45 -5.19 3.26 -13.44
C GLU A 45 -4.16 2.25 -12.93
N LEU A 46 -3.51 2.54 -11.81
CA LEU A 46 -2.56 1.62 -11.17
C LEU A 46 -3.22 0.31 -10.76
N ALA A 47 -4.44 0.36 -10.22
CA ALA A 47 -5.19 -0.83 -9.84
C ALA A 47 -5.53 -1.73 -11.03
N ALA A 48 -5.86 -1.16 -12.20
CA ALA A 48 -6.09 -1.94 -13.41
C ALA A 48 -4.80 -2.68 -13.83
N ILE A 49 -3.66 -1.99 -13.83
CA ILE A 49 -2.37 -2.59 -14.20
C ILE A 49 -1.98 -3.73 -13.24
N THR A 50 -2.07 -3.50 -11.93
CA THR A 50 -1.71 -4.54 -10.95
C THR A 50 -2.68 -5.71 -10.95
N TYR A 51 -3.95 -5.47 -11.24
CA TYR A 51 -4.94 -6.53 -11.48
C TYR A 51 -4.50 -7.43 -12.63
N ASP A 52 -4.16 -6.86 -13.80
CA ASP A 52 -3.74 -7.62 -14.98
C ASP A 52 -2.46 -8.42 -14.74
N LEU A 53 -1.48 -7.84 -14.02
CA LEU A 53 -0.24 -8.52 -13.68
C LEU A 53 -0.48 -9.74 -12.80
N ILE A 54 -1.37 -9.65 -11.80
CA ILE A 54 -1.74 -10.79 -10.95
C ILE A 54 -2.48 -11.86 -11.76
N GLN A 55 -3.39 -11.48 -12.67
CA GLN A 55 -4.07 -12.44 -13.55
C GLN A 55 -3.08 -13.20 -14.45
N GLN A 56 -1.99 -12.56 -14.83
CA GLN A 56 -0.91 -13.15 -15.64
C GLN A 56 0.14 -13.88 -14.78
N HIS A 57 -0.03 -13.95 -13.45
CA HIS A 57 0.96 -14.52 -12.51
C HIS A 57 2.33 -13.85 -12.60
N GLN A 58 2.37 -12.55 -12.93
CA GLN A 58 3.60 -11.80 -13.04
C GLN A 58 3.95 -11.11 -11.71
N PRO A 59 5.13 -11.37 -11.14
CA PRO A 59 5.63 -10.57 -10.04
C PRO A 59 5.97 -9.16 -10.51
N PHE A 60 5.75 -8.17 -9.66
CA PHE A 60 6.00 -6.77 -9.99
C PHE A 60 6.48 -5.97 -8.77
N ALA A 61 7.02 -4.80 -9.03
CA ALA A 61 7.30 -3.78 -8.03
C ALA A 61 6.71 -2.44 -8.48
N VAL A 62 6.20 -1.66 -7.53
CA VAL A 62 5.70 -0.30 -7.76
C VAL A 62 6.67 0.69 -7.11
N LEU A 63 7.14 1.66 -7.91
CA LEU A 63 7.92 2.78 -7.43
C LEU A 63 7.02 4.03 -7.45
N GLY A 64 6.60 4.47 -6.29
CA GLY A 64 5.68 5.60 -6.13
C GLY A 64 6.37 6.91 -5.77
N GLY A 65 5.62 8.01 -5.82
CA GLY A 65 6.04 9.33 -5.33
C GLY A 65 5.88 9.46 -3.82
N ASP A 66 4.73 9.01 -3.32
CA ASP A 66 4.43 8.88 -1.89
C ASP A 66 3.59 7.61 -1.64
N HIS A 67 3.25 7.35 -0.37
CA HIS A 67 2.58 6.10 0.01
C HIS A 67 1.13 5.99 -0.47
N SER A 68 0.51 7.05 -0.99
CA SER A 68 -0.85 6.96 -1.57
C SER A 68 -0.95 5.99 -2.76
N CYS A 69 0.17 5.69 -3.45
CA CYS A 69 0.19 4.70 -4.52
C CYS A 69 -0.14 3.27 -4.05
N ALA A 70 0.01 2.97 -2.76
CA ALA A 70 -0.38 1.69 -2.18
C ALA A 70 -1.88 1.41 -2.30
N ILE A 71 -2.73 2.45 -2.35
CA ILE A 71 -4.18 2.31 -2.53
C ILE A 71 -4.47 1.57 -3.83
N GLY A 72 -3.96 2.05 -4.96
CA GLY A 72 -4.16 1.42 -6.27
C GLY A 72 -3.47 0.07 -6.36
N THR A 73 -2.21 0.01 -5.91
CA THR A 73 -1.42 -1.23 -5.94
C THR A 73 -2.18 -2.40 -5.32
N TRP A 74 -2.58 -2.27 -4.07
CA TRP A 74 -3.21 -3.36 -3.33
C TRP A 74 -4.70 -3.53 -3.63
N SER A 75 -5.39 -2.48 -4.13
CA SER A 75 -6.77 -2.62 -4.61
C SER A 75 -6.84 -3.50 -5.86
N GLY A 76 -5.93 -3.34 -6.81
CA GLY A 76 -5.88 -4.19 -8.00
C GLY A 76 -5.52 -5.63 -7.67
N VAL A 77 -4.51 -5.84 -6.80
CA VAL A 77 -4.14 -7.18 -6.31
C VAL A 77 -5.33 -7.86 -5.62
N ALA A 78 -6.00 -7.16 -4.69
CA ALA A 78 -7.16 -7.71 -3.99
C ALA A 78 -8.33 -8.04 -4.92
N ALA A 79 -8.56 -7.21 -5.94
CA ALA A 79 -9.59 -7.45 -6.96
C ALA A 79 -9.29 -8.71 -7.79
N ALA A 80 -8.04 -8.90 -8.19
CA ALA A 80 -7.62 -10.08 -8.95
C ALA A 80 -7.72 -11.36 -8.12
N LEU A 81 -7.22 -11.34 -6.88
CA LEU A 81 -7.29 -12.48 -5.97
C LEU A 81 -8.74 -12.85 -5.62
N ALA A 82 -9.63 -11.86 -5.51
CA ALA A 82 -11.04 -12.10 -5.23
C ALA A 82 -11.78 -12.96 -6.28
N GLN A 83 -11.23 -13.09 -7.47
CA GLN A 83 -11.75 -13.95 -8.52
C GLN A 83 -11.19 -15.39 -8.46
N GLN A 84 -10.17 -15.60 -7.65
CA GLN A 84 -9.58 -16.92 -7.46
C GLN A 84 -10.25 -17.66 -6.31
N GLN A 85 -10.38 -18.98 -6.40
CA GLN A 85 -10.88 -19.78 -5.31
C GLN A 85 -9.95 -19.68 -4.10
N ASN A 86 -10.46 -19.20 -2.97
CA ASN A 86 -9.68 -18.93 -1.74
C ASN A 86 -8.60 -17.86 -1.89
N GLY A 87 -8.70 -16.98 -2.90
CA GLY A 87 -7.76 -15.88 -3.08
C GLY A 87 -7.94 -14.79 -2.02
N GLU A 88 -7.04 -14.72 -1.04
CA GLU A 88 -6.99 -13.69 -0.02
C GLU A 88 -5.61 -13.01 -0.02
N LEU A 89 -5.62 -11.69 0.20
CA LEU A 89 -4.40 -10.90 0.29
C LEU A 89 -3.85 -10.94 1.72
N GLY A 90 -2.62 -11.42 1.88
CA GLY A 90 -1.79 -11.16 3.06
C GLY A 90 -0.84 -10.00 2.78
N LEU A 91 -0.66 -9.08 3.75
CA LEU A 91 0.16 -7.90 3.57
C LEU A 91 1.09 -7.66 4.75
N ILE A 92 2.37 -7.53 4.48
CA ILE A 92 3.36 -7.01 5.42
C ILE A 92 3.63 -5.55 5.06
N TRP A 93 3.33 -4.63 6.00
CA TRP A 93 3.50 -3.20 5.86
C TRP A 93 4.70 -2.73 6.67
N ILE A 94 5.79 -2.40 5.99
CA ILE A 94 7.04 -1.99 6.65
C ILE A 94 7.15 -0.48 6.58
N ASP A 95 6.85 0.19 7.69
CA ASP A 95 6.81 1.65 7.75
C ASP A 95 7.12 2.17 9.15
N ALA A 96 7.57 3.42 9.21
CA ALA A 96 7.65 4.21 10.43
C ALA A 96 6.28 4.65 10.95
N HIS A 97 5.32 4.82 10.05
CA HIS A 97 3.97 5.34 10.28
C HIS A 97 2.94 4.21 10.24
N MET A 98 1.69 4.52 10.56
CA MET A 98 0.59 3.56 10.47
C MET A 98 -0.29 3.78 9.24
N ASP A 99 -0.21 4.95 8.61
CA ASP A 99 -0.94 5.32 7.38
C ASP A 99 -2.44 4.97 7.43
N SER A 100 -3.02 5.12 8.60
CA SER A 100 -4.39 4.70 8.90
C SER A 100 -5.31 5.84 9.36
N HIS A 101 -4.99 7.07 8.97
CA HIS A 101 -5.90 8.20 9.07
C HIS A 101 -7.06 8.13 8.07
N THR A 102 -8.12 8.84 8.40
CA THR A 102 -9.19 9.23 7.47
C THR A 102 -9.24 10.76 7.39
N PHE A 103 -10.07 11.33 6.53
CA PHE A 103 -10.23 12.79 6.49
C PHE A 103 -10.81 13.37 7.80
N GLU A 104 -11.51 12.54 8.60
CA GLU A 104 -12.05 12.94 9.90
C GLU A 104 -10.98 12.96 11.00
N THR A 105 -9.90 12.19 10.85
CA THR A 105 -8.88 12.04 11.90
C THR A 105 -7.56 12.72 11.59
N THR A 106 -7.29 13.02 10.31
CA THR A 106 -6.04 13.64 9.89
C THR A 106 -5.95 15.11 10.32
N ALA A 107 -4.81 15.51 10.83
CA ALA A 107 -4.52 16.92 11.12
C ALA A 107 -4.09 17.72 9.86
N THR A 108 -3.59 17.05 8.84
CA THR A 108 -2.97 17.69 7.65
C THR A 108 -3.80 17.57 6.39
N GLY A 109 -4.73 16.63 6.30
CA GLY A 109 -5.45 16.27 5.09
C GLY A 109 -4.61 15.51 4.05
N ASN A 110 -3.41 15.10 4.39
CA ASN A 110 -2.49 14.43 3.47
C ASN A 110 -2.92 12.99 3.20
N ILE A 111 -3.22 12.68 1.93
CA ILE A 111 -3.75 11.35 1.54
C ILE A 111 -2.70 10.25 1.71
N HIS A 112 -1.41 10.55 1.67
CA HIS A 112 -0.36 9.56 1.90
C HIS A 112 -0.38 8.94 3.32
N GLY A 113 -1.03 9.58 4.30
CA GLY A 113 -1.26 9.02 5.64
C GLY A 113 -2.58 8.22 5.77
N MET A 114 -3.27 7.92 4.65
CA MET A 114 -4.58 7.25 4.65
C MET A 114 -4.63 5.87 3.96
N PRO A 115 -3.56 5.40 3.28
CA PRO A 115 -3.66 4.21 2.44
C PRO A 115 -4.14 2.98 3.19
N LEU A 116 -3.64 2.75 4.39
CA LEU A 116 -3.98 1.55 5.14
C LEU A 116 -5.43 1.56 5.64
N ALA A 117 -5.92 2.70 6.15
CA ALA A 117 -7.33 2.86 6.47
C ALA A 117 -8.21 2.59 5.24
N THR A 118 -7.86 3.17 4.09
CA THR A 118 -8.55 2.99 2.81
C THR A 118 -8.63 1.51 2.41
N LEU A 119 -7.53 0.78 2.47
CA LEU A 119 -7.47 -0.65 2.14
C LEU A 119 -8.29 -1.51 3.11
N LEU A 120 -8.41 -1.09 4.36
CA LEU A 120 -9.25 -1.70 5.39
C LEU A 120 -10.73 -1.31 5.28
N GLY A 121 -11.09 -0.43 4.32
CA GLY A 121 -12.46 0.01 4.04
C GLY A 121 -12.93 1.24 4.82
N TYR A 122 -12.00 2.01 5.39
CA TYR A 122 -12.29 3.23 6.15
C TYR A 122 -11.87 4.49 5.38
N GLY A 123 -12.63 5.58 5.54
CA GLY A 123 -12.36 6.88 4.95
C GLY A 123 -13.18 7.17 3.70
N ASP A 124 -12.63 7.95 2.78
CA ASP A 124 -13.32 8.46 1.60
C ASP A 124 -13.80 7.36 0.66
N THR A 125 -15.07 7.45 0.26
CA THR A 125 -15.71 6.42 -0.58
C THR A 125 -15.11 6.33 -1.97
N THR A 126 -14.60 7.43 -2.53
CA THR A 126 -13.96 7.40 -3.85
C THR A 126 -12.63 6.65 -3.83
N LEU A 127 -11.93 6.64 -2.70
CA LEU A 127 -10.71 5.87 -2.49
C LEU A 127 -11.03 4.40 -2.12
N THR A 128 -11.97 4.18 -1.19
CA THR A 128 -12.29 2.84 -0.69
C THR A 128 -13.01 1.97 -1.73
N GLN A 129 -13.56 2.54 -2.79
CA GLN A 129 -14.25 1.81 -3.86
C GLN A 129 -13.36 1.51 -5.07
N ILE A 130 -12.10 1.95 -5.10
CA ILE A 130 -11.19 1.65 -6.21
C ILE A 130 -11.10 0.12 -6.41
N ALA A 131 -11.24 -0.33 -7.64
CA ALA A 131 -11.26 -1.70 -8.14
C ALA A 131 -12.42 -2.57 -7.62
N ILE A 132 -12.70 -2.60 -6.33
CA ILE A 132 -13.82 -3.34 -5.73
C ILE A 132 -14.45 -2.56 -4.57
N PRO A 133 -15.79 -2.56 -4.41
CA PRO A 133 -16.51 -1.78 -3.39
C PRO A 133 -16.58 -2.53 -2.03
N ARG A 134 -15.45 -2.97 -1.52
CA ARG A 134 -15.32 -3.67 -0.24
C ARG A 134 -13.92 -3.49 0.34
N PRO A 135 -13.67 -3.80 1.63
CA PRO A 135 -12.30 -3.87 2.17
C PRO A 135 -11.41 -4.78 1.32
N LYS A 136 -10.18 -4.33 1.06
CA LYS A 136 -9.19 -5.02 0.23
C LYS A 136 -8.39 -6.05 1.03
N ILE A 137 -8.25 -5.79 2.33
CA ILE A 137 -7.40 -6.57 3.22
C ILE A 137 -8.23 -6.99 4.43
N ASN A 138 -8.13 -8.26 4.79
CA ASN A 138 -8.59 -8.73 6.08
C ASN A 138 -7.60 -8.27 7.16
N PRO A 139 -8.04 -7.56 8.22
CA PRO A 139 -7.15 -7.12 9.31
C PRO A 139 -6.34 -8.25 9.93
N LYS A 140 -6.86 -9.47 9.94
CA LYS A 140 -6.19 -10.68 10.43
C LYS A 140 -5.06 -11.19 9.53
N ARG A 141 -4.91 -10.63 8.33
CA ARG A 141 -3.86 -10.94 7.36
C ARG A 141 -2.96 -9.73 7.07
N LEU A 142 -2.97 -8.78 7.99
CA LEU A 142 -2.17 -7.56 7.92
C LEU A 142 -1.22 -7.50 9.11
N VAL A 143 0.06 -7.29 8.82
CA VAL A 143 1.09 -7.08 9.83
C VAL A 143 1.83 -5.79 9.54
N LEU A 144 1.92 -4.89 10.55
CA LEU A 144 2.76 -3.69 10.49
C LEU A 144 4.10 -3.98 11.19
N ILE A 145 5.19 -3.52 10.59
CA ILE A 145 6.55 -3.69 11.13
C ILE A 145 7.29 -2.36 11.10
N GLY A 146 7.85 -1.94 12.24
CA GLY A 146 8.74 -0.79 12.34
C GLY A 146 8.08 0.51 12.77
N THR A 147 6.79 0.49 13.14
CA THR A 147 6.04 1.69 13.53
C THR A 147 6.69 2.39 14.73
N ARG A 148 6.85 3.72 14.65
CA ARG A 148 7.47 4.57 15.68
C ARG A 148 7.03 6.03 15.66
N SER A 149 6.25 6.43 14.65
CA SER A 149 5.72 7.79 14.51
C SER A 149 4.29 7.68 13.97
N PHE A 150 3.31 7.85 14.85
CA PHE A 150 1.90 7.70 14.55
C PHE A 150 1.05 8.48 15.56
N GLU A 151 -0.17 8.77 15.21
CA GLU A 151 -1.14 9.44 16.06
C GLU A 151 -2.08 8.43 16.73
N THR A 152 -2.68 8.88 17.83
CA THR A 152 -3.57 8.04 18.67
C THR A 152 -4.76 7.47 17.90
N GLU A 153 -5.30 8.22 16.94
CA GLU A 153 -6.45 7.83 16.14
C GLU A 153 -6.11 6.67 15.20
N GLU A 154 -4.90 6.65 14.64
CA GLU A 154 -4.39 5.57 13.81
C GLU A 154 -4.26 4.28 14.63
N GLU A 155 -3.60 4.38 15.77
CA GLU A 155 -3.41 3.25 16.67
C GLU A 155 -4.74 2.66 17.13
N LYS A 156 -5.70 3.50 17.55
CA LYS A 156 -7.04 3.07 17.94
C LYS A 156 -7.77 2.30 16.85
N LEU A 157 -7.68 2.77 15.59
CA LEU A 157 -8.31 2.09 14.46
C LEU A 157 -7.73 0.68 14.30
N LEU A 158 -6.41 0.57 14.20
CA LEU A 158 -5.74 -0.70 13.95
C LEU A 158 -5.89 -1.69 15.11
N GLN A 159 -5.81 -1.22 16.36
CA GLN A 159 -6.06 -2.05 17.55
C GLN A 159 -7.50 -2.57 17.61
N ARG A 160 -8.51 -1.72 17.33
CA ARG A 160 -9.92 -2.12 17.27
C ARG A 160 -10.15 -3.21 16.21
N LEU A 161 -9.43 -3.17 15.10
CA LEU A 161 -9.51 -4.16 14.03
C LEU A 161 -8.69 -5.43 14.32
N GLY A 162 -7.87 -5.42 15.35
CA GLY A 162 -7.03 -6.54 15.73
C GLY A 162 -5.85 -6.78 14.78
N VAL A 163 -5.36 -5.70 14.15
CA VAL A 163 -4.17 -5.75 13.29
C VAL A 163 -2.94 -6.03 14.15
N ARG A 164 -2.05 -6.87 13.67
CA ARG A 164 -0.78 -7.16 14.33
C ARG A 164 0.25 -6.09 14.04
N ILE A 165 0.83 -5.51 15.09
CA ILE A 165 1.78 -4.41 14.99
C ILE A 165 3.07 -4.77 15.75
N TYR A 166 4.19 -4.71 15.06
CA TYR A 166 5.53 -4.77 15.62
C TYR A 166 6.18 -3.39 15.53
N THR A 167 6.27 -2.71 16.66
CA THR A 167 6.91 -1.40 16.73
C THR A 167 8.43 -1.50 16.52
N MET A 168 9.09 -0.39 16.21
CA MET A 168 10.55 -0.34 16.16
C MET A 168 11.18 -0.78 17.48
N GLN A 169 10.54 -0.49 18.61
CA GLN A 169 10.98 -0.96 19.94
C GLN A 169 10.94 -2.50 20.02
N ALA A 170 9.91 -3.14 19.50
CA ALA A 170 9.82 -4.61 19.47
C ALA A 170 10.95 -5.22 18.63
N ILE A 171 11.32 -4.59 17.50
CA ILE A 171 12.44 -5.03 16.67
C ILE A 171 13.77 -4.92 17.43
N VAL A 172 14.01 -3.79 18.13
CA VAL A 172 15.23 -3.59 18.91
C VAL A 172 15.36 -4.64 20.04
N GLN A 173 14.24 -4.98 20.70
CA GLN A 173 14.24 -5.93 21.81
C GLN A 173 14.32 -7.39 21.39
N ARG A 174 13.73 -7.77 20.26
CA ARG A 174 13.53 -9.18 19.86
C ARG A 174 14.33 -9.60 18.64
N GLY A 175 14.90 -8.64 17.92
CA GLY A 175 15.57 -8.85 16.64
C GLY A 175 14.61 -8.87 15.45
N LEU A 176 15.11 -8.41 14.29
CA LEU A 176 14.34 -8.34 13.06
C LEU A 176 13.93 -9.73 12.56
N ASP A 177 14.83 -10.69 12.60
CA ASP A 177 14.59 -12.06 12.12
C ASP A 177 13.44 -12.73 12.86
N THR A 178 13.36 -12.55 14.19
CA THR A 178 12.26 -13.06 15.01
C THR A 178 10.92 -12.44 14.59
N VAL A 179 10.90 -11.09 14.49
CA VAL A 179 9.69 -10.34 14.11
C VAL A 179 9.21 -10.73 12.71
N PHE A 180 10.13 -10.86 11.76
CA PHE A 180 9.79 -11.24 10.38
C PHE A 180 9.27 -12.67 10.29
N SER A 181 9.92 -13.62 11.00
CA SER A 181 9.46 -15.01 11.02
C SER A 181 8.04 -15.14 11.59
N GLU A 182 7.73 -14.40 12.65
CA GLU A 182 6.38 -14.38 13.22
C GLU A 182 5.36 -13.69 12.30
N ALA A 183 5.78 -12.65 11.58
CA ALA A 183 4.91 -11.95 10.63
C ALA A 183 4.55 -12.85 9.43
N ILE A 184 5.49 -13.66 8.95
CA ILE A 184 5.24 -14.61 7.86
C ILE A 184 4.38 -15.80 8.31
N ALA A 185 4.51 -16.23 9.56
CA ALA A 185 3.74 -17.34 10.11
C ALA A 185 2.32 -16.97 10.53
N TYR A 186 1.98 -15.67 10.55
CA TYR A 186 0.68 -15.14 10.94
C TYR A 186 -0.34 -15.19 9.81
#